data_4e90caefc914947bdf313a25e69c22c4
#
_entry.id   4e90caefc914947bdf313a25e69c22c4
#
_cell.length_a   1.000
_cell.length_b   1.000
_cell.length_c   1.000
_cell.angle_alpha   90.00
_cell.angle_beta   90.00
_cell.angle_gamma   90.00
#
_symmetry.space_group_name_H-M   'P 1'
#
loop_
_entity.id
_entity.type
_entity.pdbx_description
1 polymer ?
#
loop_
_entity_poly.entity_id
_entity_poly.type
_entity_poly.pdbx_seq_one_letter_code
_entity_poly.pdbx_strand_id
1 'polypeptide(L)'
;MKKFLILFLVPLTLISQEDALVEEVIVVGTKASLIAAIDKQRESDKIVSIVDSDALGDFPDTTAAEAIRRLSGISIENDQGEGRYVSIRGLSSDLNSIAINGALMPAPEGNRSVLLDGLPTELLDSIEVSKSLTPDQDADSIGGRIDFKTKRPTDLTGELIKIKIDTQYNEQAKSNDNPRFAITYGDKLSDTFGHVLGFTYSSKQIVSYNNETGFGWE
;
A
#
# COMPACT_ATOMS: atom_id res chain seq x y z
N MET A 1 42.92 -20.37 43.01
CA MET A 1 41.58 -19.78 42.95
C MET A 1 40.95 -20.21 41.64
N LYS A 2 40.11 -21.24 41.67
CA LYS A 2 39.44 -21.79 40.47
C LYS A 2 38.13 -21.02 40.25
N LYS A 3 38.02 -20.29 39.14
CA LYS A 3 36.76 -19.63 38.74
C LYS A 3 35.86 -20.68 38.09
N PHE A 4 34.74 -20.96 38.75
CA PHE A 4 33.66 -21.80 38.23
C PHE A 4 32.84 -20.97 37.24
N LEU A 5 32.90 -21.35 35.95
CA LEU A 5 32.04 -20.80 34.88
C LEU A 5 30.76 -21.62 34.86
N ILE A 6 29.68 -21.08 35.40
CA ILE A 6 28.34 -21.69 35.29
C ILE A 6 27.80 -21.36 33.94
N LEU A 7 27.82 -22.34 33.04
CA LEU A 7 27.16 -22.27 31.73
C LEU A 7 25.67 -22.54 31.94
N PHE A 8 24.84 -21.48 31.78
CA PHE A 8 23.39 -21.61 31.86
C PHE A 8 22.91 -22.23 30.53
N LEU A 9 22.62 -23.51 30.54
CA LEU A 9 22.01 -24.23 29.43
C LEU A 9 20.52 -23.95 29.48
N VAL A 10 20.05 -22.98 28.65
CA VAL A 10 18.60 -22.75 28.42
C VAL A 10 18.10 -23.84 27.49
N PRO A 11 17.09 -24.62 27.85
CA PRO A 11 16.55 -25.64 26.97
C PRO A 11 15.82 -25.00 25.77
N LEU A 12 16.30 -25.31 24.58
CA LEU A 12 15.85 -24.85 23.28
C LEU A 12 14.58 -25.59 22.78
N THR A 13 13.62 -25.85 23.64
CA THR A 13 12.44 -26.69 23.28
C THR A 13 11.10 -25.94 23.29
N LEU A 14 11.08 -24.61 23.19
CA LEU A 14 9.85 -23.80 23.26
C LEU A 14 9.54 -22.98 22.00
N ILE A 15 10.12 -23.32 20.82
CA ILE A 15 9.90 -22.54 19.58
C ILE A 15 9.11 -23.34 18.52
N SER A 16 8.41 -24.37 18.89
CA SER A 16 7.72 -25.21 17.87
C SER A 16 6.19 -25.16 17.89
N GLN A 17 5.56 -24.17 18.54
CA GLN A 17 4.10 -24.13 18.62
C GLN A 17 3.46 -22.79 18.18
N GLU A 18 4.28 -21.81 17.73
CA GLU A 18 3.75 -20.48 17.35
C GLU A 18 3.41 -20.31 15.87
N ASP A 19 4.01 -21.12 14.99
CA ASP A 19 3.81 -20.93 13.52
C ASP A 19 2.40 -21.25 13.03
N ALA A 20 1.71 -22.20 13.67
CA ALA A 20 0.37 -22.59 13.21
C ALA A 20 -0.74 -21.57 13.54
N LEU A 21 -0.59 -20.84 14.65
CA LEU A 21 -1.58 -19.84 15.07
C LEU A 21 -1.44 -18.51 14.29
N VAL A 22 -0.22 -18.15 13.92
CA VAL A 22 0.05 -16.92 13.15
C VAL A 22 -0.47 -17.07 11.71
N GLU A 23 -0.28 -18.24 11.11
CA GLU A 23 -0.73 -18.49 9.74
C GLU A 23 -2.27 -18.53 9.64
N GLU A 24 -2.96 -19.07 10.63
CA GLU A 24 -4.42 -19.10 10.68
C GLU A 24 -5.03 -17.70 10.88
N VAL A 25 -4.41 -16.84 11.70
CA VAL A 25 -4.86 -15.46 11.93
C VAL A 25 -4.68 -14.60 10.68
N ILE A 26 -3.58 -14.74 9.95
CA ILE A 26 -3.34 -14.01 8.69
C ILE A 26 -4.40 -14.39 7.64
N VAL A 27 -4.69 -15.67 7.48
CA VAL A 27 -5.70 -16.16 6.52
C VAL A 27 -7.09 -15.64 6.87
N VAL A 28 -7.44 -15.60 8.15
CA VAL A 28 -8.74 -15.09 8.62
C VAL A 28 -8.85 -13.58 8.37
N GLY A 29 -7.79 -12.80 8.67
CA GLY A 29 -7.72 -11.36 8.41
C GLY A 29 -7.92 -11.02 6.93
N THR A 30 -7.16 -11.65 6.05
CA THR A 30 -7.26 -11.45 4.60
C THR A 30 -8.64 -11.84 4.05
N LYS A 31 -9.23 -12.92 4.55
CA LYS A 31 -10.58 -13.33 4.14
C LYS A 31 -11.64 -12.33 4.59
N ALA A 32 -11.53 -11.81 5.79
CA ALA A 32 -12.47 -10.83 6.31
C ALA A 32 -12.42 -9.51 5.52
N SER A 33 -11.22 -9.01 5.20
CA SER A 33 -11.04 -7.80 4.40
C SER A 33 -11.55 -7.95 2.96
N LEU A 34 -11.34 -9.11 2.34
CA LEU A 34 -11.89 -9.39 1.02
C LEU A 34 -13.42 -9.41 1.03
N ILE A 35 -14.05 -9.98 2.04
CA ILE A 35 -15.52 -9.97 2.20
C ILE A 35 -15.99 -8.54 2.40
N ALA A 36 -15.37 -7.76 3.29
CA ALA A 36 -15.71 -6.36 3.52
C ALA A 36 -15.59 -5.50 2.25
N ALA A 37 -14.53 -5.70 1.46
CA ALA A 37 -14.34 -5.02 0.19
C ALA A 37 -15.44 -5.38 -0.83
N ILE A 38 -15.86 -6.66 -0.90
CA ILE A 38 -16.96 -7.11 -1.76
C ILE A 38 -18.29 -6.51 -1.31
N ASP A 39 -18.56 -6.44 -0.02
CA ASP A 39 -19.81 -5.89 0.49
C ASP A 39 -19.88 -4.37 0.24
N LYS A 40 -18.78 -3.63 0.47
CA LYS A 40 -18.66 -2.21 0.08
C LYS A 40 -18.90 -2.00 -1.43
N GLN A 41 -18.41 -2.91 -2.30
CA GLN A 41 -18.66 -2.84 -3.74
C GLN A 41 -20.12 -3.07 -4.10
N ARG A 42 -20.83 -3.99 -3.40
CA ARG A 42 -22.25 -4.27 -3.64
C ARG A 42 -23.15 -3.14 -3.20
N GLU A 43 -22.79 -2.43 -2.14
CA GLU A 43 -23.53 -1.28 -1.61
C GLU A 43 -23.31 -0.01 -2.41
N SER A 44 -22.32 0.02 -3.31
CA SER A 44 -21.97 1.18 -4.10
C SER A 44 -22.90 1.36 -5.30
N ASP A 45 -23.42 2.57 -5.49
CA ASP A 45 -24.23 2.96 -6.66
C ASP A 45 -23.41 3.14 -7.95
N LYS A 46 -22.10 2.92 -7.89
CA LYS A 46 -21.16 3.11 -9.01
C LYS A 46 -20.34 1.83 -9.27
N ILE A 47 -19.79 1.73 -10.48
CA ILE A 47 -18.84 0.66 -10.81
C ILE A 47 -17.50 0.97 -10.11
N VAL A 48 -17.30 0.39 -8.95
CA VAL A 48 -16.12 0.58 -8.13
C VAL A 48 -15.40 -0.74 -7.89
N SER A 49 -14.08 -0.68 -7.79
CA SER A 49 -13.25 -1.77 -7.28
C SER A 49 -12.57 -1.26 -6.00
N ILE A 50 -12.63 -2.03 -4.92
CA ILE A 50 -12.12 -1.63 -3.62
C ILE A 50 -11.06 -2.62 -3.15
N VAL A 51 -9.97 -2.11 -2.61
CA VAL A 51 -8.96 -2.88 -1.86
C VAL A 51 -8.93 -2.32 -0.44
N ASP A 52 -9.11 -3.19 0.54
CA ASP A 52 -9.10 -2.83 1.96
C ASP A 52 -7.69 -2.88 2.55
N SER A 53 -7.44 -2.11 3.61
CA SER A 53 -6.13 -1.93 4.24
C SER A 53 -5.53 -3.22 4.80
N ASP A 54 -6.35 -4.15 5.31
CA ASP A 54 -5.83 -5.41 5.83
C ASP A 54 -5.23 -6.27 4.71
N ALA A 55 -5.86 -6.28 3.53
CA ALA A 55 -5.29 -6.90 2.35
C ALA A 55 -4.02 -6.19 1.86
N LEU A 56 -3.92 -4.88 2.02
CA LEU A 56 -2.72 -4.11 1.71
C LEU A 56 -1.57 -4.40 2.70
N GLY A 57 -1.92 -4.72 3.96
CA GLY A 57 -0.95 -5.02 5.00
C GLY A 57 -0.29 -6.38 4.90
N ASP A 58 -1.00 -7.37 4.36
CA ASP A 58 -0.55 -8.76 4.31
C ASP A 58 0.20 -9.11 3.02
N PHE A 59 0.14 -8.23 2.02
CA PHE A 59 0.90 -8.39 0.80
C PHE A 59 2.25 -7.64 0.88
N PRO A 60 3.28 -8.10 0.15
CA PRO A 60 4.58 -7.43 0.10
C PRO A 60 4.56 -6.12 -0.69
N ASP A 61 3.37 -5.52 -0.85
CA ASP A 61 3.21 -4.27 -1.57
C ASP A 61 3.71 -3.10 -0.73
N THR A 62 4.70 -2.40 -1.24
CA THR A 62 5.33 -1.30 -0.55
C THR A 62 4.74 0.05 -0.91
N THR A 63 4.16 0.15 -2.11
CA THR A 63 3.57 1.37 -2.64
C THR A 63 2.11 1.18 -3.02
N ALA A 64 1.38 2.28 -3.04
CA ALA A 64 -0.02 2.29 -3.48
C ALA A 64 -0.17 1.80 -4.93
N ALA A 65 0.79 2.10 -5.80
CA ALA A 65 0.79 1.64 -7.19
C ALA A 65 0.81 0.11 -7.29
N GLU A 66 1.63 -0.56 -6.49
CA GLU A 66 1.69 -2.01 -6.46
C GLU A 66 0.40 -2.63 -5.94
N ALA A 67 -0.19 -2.04 -4.89
CA ALA A 67 -1.42 -2.53 -4.28
C ALA A 67 -2.60 -2.52 -5.27
N ILE A 68 -2.76 -1.48 -6.07
CA ILE A 68 -3.87 -1.36 -7.03
C ILE A 68 -3.67 -2.21 -8.29
N ARG A 69 -2.46 -2.70 -8.59
CA ARG A 69 -2.19 -3.57 -9.74
C ARG A 69 -3.06 -4.82 -9.77
N ARG A 70 -3.54 -5.27 -8.61
CA ARG A 70 -4.39 -6.46 -8.48
C ARG A 70 -5.83 -6.24 -8.89
N LEU A 71 -6.24 -4.99 -9.02
CA LEU A 71 -7.60 -4.66 -9.40
C LEU A 71 -7.81 -4.88 -10.91
N SER A 72 -8.95 -5.48 -11.26
CA SER A 72 -9.29 -5.73 -12.66
C SER A 72 -9.41 -4.43 -13.46
N GLY A 73 -8.85 -4.41 -14.67
CA GLY A 73 -8.88 -3.25 -15.56
C GLY A 73 -7.95 -2.11 -15.14
N ILE A 74 -7.00 -2.39 -14.24
CA ILE A 74 -5.93 -1.47 -13.85
C ILE A 74 -4.61 -1.99 -14.39
N SER A 75 -3.82 -1.11 -14.97
CA SER A 75 -2.44 -1.36 -15.33
C SER A 75 -1.53 -0.27 -14.76
N ILE A 76 -0.32 -0.65 -14.44
CA ILE A 76 0.68 0.26 -13.90
C ILE A 76 1.74 0.48 -14.95
N GLU A 77 2.00 1.71 -15.26
CA GLU A 77 3.12 2.11 -16.09
C GLU A 77 4.36 2.23 -15.22
N ASN A 78 5.37 1.44 -15.56
CA ASN A 78 6.63 1.45 -14.83
C ASN A 78 7.59 2.44 -15.47
N ASP A 79 8.27 3.20 -14.64
CA ASP A 79 9.41 4.02 -15.02
C ASP A 79 10.61 3.63 -14.17
N GLN A 80 11.74 3.33 -14.83
CA GLN A 80 12.98 2.88 -14.18
C GLN A 80 12.80 1.68 -13.20
N GLY A 81 11.84 0.79 -13.51
CA GLY A 81 11.55 -0.40 -12.69
C GLY A 81 10.57 -0.19 -11.54
N GLU A 82 10.09 1.02 -11.34
CA GLU A 82 9.06 1.36 -10.34
C GLU A 82 7.71 1.65 -10.99
N GLY A 83 6.64 1.23 -10.33
CA GLY A 83 5.28 1.59 -10.74
C GLY A 83 4.97 3.04 -10.40
N ARG A 84 4.89 3.91 -11.39
CA ARG A 84 4.71 5.36 -11.20
C ARG A 84 3.33 5.85 -11.55
N TYR A 85 2.79 5.41 -12.68
CA TYR A 85 1.52 5.92 -13.19
C TYR A 85 0.49 4.81 -13.31
N VAL A 86 -0.78 5.17 -13.19
CA VAL A 86 -1.90 4.24 -13.28
C VAL A 86 -2.71 4.50 -14.52
N SER A 87 -2.97 3.45 -15.26
CA SER A 87 -3.87 3.42 -16.41
C SER A 87 -5.12 2.62 -16.04
N ILE A 88 -6.30 3.23 -16.23
CA ILE A 88 -7.59 2.60 -15.97
C ILE A 88 -8.22 2.24 -17.31
N ARG A 89 -8.58 0.97 -17.50
CA ARG A 89 -9.19 0.44 -18.72
C ARG A 89 -8.37 0.71 -19.99
N GLY A 90 -7.05 0.76 -19.86
CA GLY A 90 -6.13 1.01 -20.96
C GLY A 90 -6.08 2.46 -21.45
N LEU A 91 -6.71 3.38 -20.72
CA LEU A 91 -6.61 4.82 -21.02
C LEU A 91 -5.35 5.38 -20.38
N SER A 92 -4.75 6.37 -21.02
CA SER A 92 -3.54 7.04 -20.54
C SER A 92 -3.71 7.58 -19.11
N SER A 93 -2.64 7.59 -18.35
CA SER A 93 -2.62 8.02 -16.94
C SER A 93 -3.10 9.46 -16.73
N ASP A 94 -2.89 10.33 -17.71
CA ASP A 94 -3.35 11.73 -17.69
C ASP A 94 -4.87 11.91 -17.85
N LEU A 95 -5.59 10.85 -18.24
CA LEU A 95 -7.04 10.81 -18.34
C LEU A 95 -7.73 10.31 -17.05
N ASN A 96 -6.97 9.99 -16.03
CA ASN A 96 -7.46 9.53 -14.74
C ASN A 96 -7.32 10.64 -13.69
N SER A 97 -8.20 10.66 -12.71
CA SER A 97 -8.04 11.52 -11.54
C SER A 97 -7.65 10.70 -10.31
N ILE A 98 -6.77 11.27 -9.49
CA ILE A 98 -6.32 10.66 -8.25
C ILE A 98 -6.59 11.62 -7.12
N ALA A 99 -7.15 11.08 -6.03
CA ALA A 99 -7.52 11.84 -4.85
C ALA A 99 -7.06 11.14 -3.58
N ILE A 100 -6.90 11.92 -2.51
CA ILE A 100 -6.76 11.44 -1.13
C ILE A 100 -7.92 12.00 -0.33
N ASN A 101 -8.74 11.12 0.24
CA ASN A 101 -9.95 11.48 0.99
C ASN A 101 -10.86 12.44 0.21
N GLY A 102 -10.98 12.26 -1.09
CA GLY A 102 -11.78 13.10 -1.97
C GLY A 102 -11.08 14.36 -2.51
N ALA A 103 -9.96 14.78 -1.93
CA ALA A 103 -9.18 15.92 -2.42
C ALA A 103 -8.27 15.49 -3.57
N LEU A 104 -8.40 16.14 -4.73
CA LEU A 104 -7.57 15.84 -5.91
C LEU A 104 -6.09 16.10 -5.63
N MET A 105 -5.26 15.16 -6.06
CA MET A 105 -3.81 15.31 -6.01
C MET A 105 -3.32 16.10 -7.22
N PRO A 106 -2.42 17.08 -7.03
CA PRO A 106 -1.79 17.78 -8.13
C PRO A 106 -0.78 16.88 -8.84
N ALA A 107 -0.69 17.00 -10.16
CA ALA A 107 0.36 16.38 -10.94
C ALA A 107 1.62 17.27 -10.96
N PRO A 108 2.79 16.78 -10.55
CA PRO A 108 3.99 17.60 -10.41
C PRO A 108 4.73 17.85 -11.74
N GLU A 109 4.47 17.06 -12.78
CA GLU A 109 5.30 17.00 -13.99
C GLU A 109 4.71 17.72 -15.21
N GLY A 110 3.91 18.75 -15.04
CA GLY A 110 3.37 19.54 -16.14
C GLY A 110 2.36 18.83 -17.05
N ASN A 111 2.08 17.55 -16.78
CA ASN A 111 0.97 16.76 -17.30
C ASN A 111 -0.08 16.53 -16.21
N ARG A 112 -1.09 15.72 -16.45
CA ARG A 112 -2.14 15.41 -15.47
C ARG A 112 -1.88 14.09 -14.71
N SER A 113 -0.79 13.40 -15.02
CA SER A 113 -0.45 12.13 -14.41
C SER A 113 0.12 12.32 -13.01
N VAL A 114 -0.46 11.67 -12.02
CA VAL A 114 -0.02 11.73 -10.62
C VAL A 114 0.94 10.59 -10.33
N LEU A 115 2.03 10.90 -9.67
CA LEU A 115 3.04 9.94 -9.25
C LEU A 115 2.56 9.18 -8.01
N LEU A 116 2.63 7.84 -8.04
CA LEU A 116 2.23 6.96 -6.95
C LEU A 116 3.39 6.20 -6.30
N ASP A 117 4.60 6.34 -6.82
CA ASP A 117 5.81 5.67 -6.34
C ASP A 117 6.18 6.05 -4.89
N GLY A 118 5.88 7.28 -4.50
CA GLY A 118 6.15 7.80 -3.16
C GLY A 118 5.01 7.66 -2.15
N LEU A 119 3.86 7.06 -2.49
CA LEU A 119 2.72 6.94 -1.60
C LEU A 119 2.77 5.62 -0.80
N PRO A 120 3.15 5.66 0.50
CA PRO A 120 3.22 4.45 1.33
C PRO A 120 1.84 3.94 1.70
N THR A 121 1.71 2.61 1.81
CA THR A 121 0.43 1.95 2.10
C THR A 121 0.04 1.94 3.59
N GLU A 122 0.95 2.27 4.49
CA GLU A 122 0.77 2.11 5.95
C GLU A 122 -0.35 2.97 6.54
N LEU A 123 -0.53 4.17 5.99
CA LEU A 123 -1.57 5.10 6.45
C LEU A 123 -2.89 4.95 5.70
N LEU A 124 -2.92 4.12 4.67
CA LEU A 124 -4.13 3.88 3.90
C LEU A 124 -5.06 2.93 4.65
N ASP A 125 -6.34 3.20 4.57
CA ASP A 125 -7.42 2.33 5.03
C ASP A 125 -7.97 1.50 3.87
N SER A 126 -8.28 2.17 2.77
CA SER A 126 -8.74 1.52 1.56
C SER A 126 -8.36 2.31 0.32
N ILE A 127 -8.39 1.65 -0.82
CA ILE A 127 -8.24 2.26 -2.14
C ILE A 127 -9.51 1.97 -2.94
N GLU A 128 -10.18 3.02 -3.37
CA GLU A 128 -11.38 2.94 -4.16
C GLU A 128 -11.08 3.36 -5.61
N VAL A 129 -11.35 2.49 -6.56
CA VAL A 129 -11.20 2.78 -7.98
C VAL A 129 -12.57 2.84 -8.64
N SER A 130 -13.09 4.05 -8.88
CA SER A 130 -14.32 4.30 -9.60
C SER A 130 -14.05 4.28 -11.09
N LYS A 131 -14.68 3.34 -11.79
CA LYS A 131 -14.58 3.19 -13.25
C LYS A 131 -15.67 3.95 -13.99
N SER A 132 -16.67 4.43 -13.29
CA SER A 132 -17.70 5.33 -13.75
C SER A 132 -17.83 6.48 -12.77
N LEU A 133 -17.91 7.70 -13.28
CA LEU A 133 -18.09 8.88 -12.44
C LEU A 133 -19.58 9.05 -12.14
N THR A 134 -19.88 9.48 -10.92
CA THR A 134 -21.21 9.91 -10.48
C THR A 134 -21.33 11.43 -10.54
N PRO A 135 -22.54 11.99 -10.58
CA PRO A 135 -22.75 13.44 -10.72
C PRO A 135 -22.14 14.30 -9.59
N ASP A 136 -21.83 13.69 -8.45
CA ASP A 136 -21.16 14.32 -7.31
C ASP A 136 -19.63 14.42 -7.48
N GLN A 137 -19.07 13.78 -8.51
CA GLN A 137 -17.65 13.77 -8.81
C GLN A 137 -17.33 14.71 -9.96
N ASP A 138 -16.16 15.34 -9.90
CA ASP A 138 -15.68 16.17 -10.99
C ASP A 138 -15.53 15.36 -12.28
N ALA A 139 -16.08 15.88 -13.37
CA ALA A 139 -16.06 15.25 -14.70
C ALA A 139 -14.73 15.50 -15.44
N ASP A 140 -13.64 15.63 -14.72
CA ASP A 140 -12.33 15.96 -15.25
C ASP A 140 -11.50 14.72 -15.65
N SER A 141 -12.04 13.51 -15.43
CA SER A 141 -11.38 12.26 -15.81
C SER A 141 -12.30 11.35 -16.61
N ILE A 142 -11.82 10.89 -17.77
CA ILE A 142 -12.55 9.98 -18.66
C ILE A 142 -12.29 8.51 -18.29
N GLY A 143 -11.07 8.21 -17.84
CA GLY A 143 -10.66 6.84 -17.50
C GLY A 143 -11.29 6.33 -16.23
N GLY A 144 -11.32 7.16 -15.21
CA GLY A 144 -11.83 6.85 -13.89
C GLY A 144 -11.14 7.65 -12.80
N ARG A 145 -11.56 7.40 -11.57
CA ARG A 145 -11.03 8.06 -10.37
C ARG A 145 -10.51 7.04 -9.37
N ILE A 146 -9.32 7.30 -8.85
CA ILE A 146 -8.74 6.57 -7.73
C ILE A 146 -8.81 7.45 -6.51
N ASP A 147 -9.38 6.97 -5.42
CA ASP A 147 -9.45 7.68 -4.14
C ASP A 147 -8.77 6.84 -3.07
N PHE A 148 -7.67 7.35 -2.54
CA PHE A 148 -6.96 6.78 -1.41
C PHE A 148 -7.60 7.26 -0.12
N LYS A 149 -8.22 6.35 0.61
CA LYS A 149 -8.80 6.63 1.92
C LYS A 149 -7.75 6.39 2.99
N THR A 150 -7.51 7.39 3.82
CA THR A 150 -6.60 7.24 4.97
C THR A 150 -7.36 6.74 6.20
N LYS A 151 -6.63 6.08 7.11
CA LYS A 151 -7.17 5.65 8.40
C LYS A 151 -7.73 6.84 9.17
N ARG A 152 -8.97 6.72 9.62
CA ARG A 152 -9.59 7.75 10.45
C ARG A 152 -9.45 7.38 11.93
N PRO A 153 -8.93 8.29 12.76
CA PRO A 153 -8.77 8.00 14.19
C PRO A 153 -10.11 7.67 14.88
N THR A 154 -11.22 8.27 14.40
CA THR A 154 -12.57 8.06 14.94
C THR A 154 -13.11 6.64 14.72
N ASP A 155 -12.60 5.95 13.68
CA ASP A 155 -13.06 4.60 13.31
C ASP A 155 -12.26 3.51 14.06
N LEU A 156 -11.23 3.91 14.81
CA LEU A 156 -10.47 3.00 15.64
C LEU A 156 -11.32 2.49 16.80
N THR A 157 -11.28 1.19 17.04
CA THR A 157 -11.94 0.54 18.19
C THR A 157 -11.08 0.54 19.45
N GLY A 158 -9.82 0.98 19.36
CA GLY A 158 -8.84 1.03 20.43
C GLY A 158 -7.51 1.53 19.92
N GLU A 159 -6.48 1.42 20.75
CA GLU A 159 -5.11 1.79 20.40
C GLU A 159 -4.61 0.94 19.22
N LEU A 160 -4.07 1.60 18.21
CA LEU A 160 -3.43 0.98 17.03
C LEU A 160 -1.92 1.12 17.16
N ILE A 161 -1.22 0.01 17.27
CA ILE A 161 0.25 -0.03 17.16
C ILE A 161 0.58 -1.05 16.07
N LYS A 162 1.23 -0.60 15.01
CA LYS A 162 1.69 -1.48 13.93
C LYS A 162 3.15 -1.19 13.62
N ILE A 163 3.98 -2.21 13.66
CA ILE A 163 5.41 -2.13 13.33
C ILE A 163 5.67 -3.12 12.21
N LYS A 164 6.31 -2.66 11.13
CA LYS A 164 6.76 -3.50 10.02
C LYS A 164 8.27 -3.35 9.87
N ILE A 165 8.96 -4.46 9.77
CA ILE A 165 10.39 -4.51 9.46
C ILE A 165 10.53 -5.58 8.40
N ASP A 166 10.95 -5.17 7.23
CA ASP A 166 11.16 -6.09 6.12
C ASP A 166 12.37 -5.68 5.27
N THR A 167 12.80 -6.59 4.42
CA THR A 167 13.80 -6.34 3.40
C THR A 167 13.40 -7.06 2.13
N GLN A 168 13.71 -6.47 0.98
CA GLN A 168 13.37 -7.03 -0.31
C GLN A 168 14.65 -7.47 -1.03
N TYR A 169 14.66 -8.71 -1.54
CA TYR A 169 15.73 -9.17 -2.39
C TYR A 169 15.55 -8.64 -3.81
N ASN A 170 16.56 -7.94 -4.33
CA ASN A 170 16.59 -7.55 -5.73
C ASN A 170 17.44 -8.55 -6.50
N GLU A 171 16.80 -9.33 -7.37
CA GLU A 171 17.45 -10.38 -8.15
C GLU A 171 18.45 -9.80 -9.17
N GLN A 172 18.15 -8.66 -9.77
CA GLN A 172 19.02 -8.00 -10.76
C GLN A 172 20.26 -7.40 -10.10
N ALA A 173 20.08 -6.75 -8.94
CA ALA A 173 21.17 -6.21 -8.14
C ALA A 173 21.91 -7.30 -7.35
N LYS A 174 21.33 -8.50 -7.20
CA LYS A 174 21.81 -9.59 -6.32
C LYS A 174 22.06 -9.09 -4.89
N SER A 175 21.19 -8.25 -4.39
CA SER A 175 21.35 -7.55 -3.11
C SER A 175 20.10 -7.68 -2.25
N ASN A 176 20.32 -7.82 -0.94
CA ASN A 176 19.29 -7.72 0.12
C ASN A 176 19.34 -6.36 0.82
N ASP A 177 20.11 -5.41 0.31
CA ASP A 177 20.27 -4.09 0.93
C ASP A 177 19.12 -3.15 0.57
N ASN A 178 17.90 -3.62 0.85
CA ASN A 178 16.65 -2.89 0.63
C ASN A 178 15.81 -2.89 1.91
N PRO A 179 16.34 -2.33 3.02
CA PRO A 179 15.63 -2.33 4.29
C PRO A 179 14.42 -1.42 4.25
N ARG A 180 13.36 -1.86 4.91
CA ARG A 180 12.17 -1.07 5.16
C ARG A 180 11.78 -1.17 6.63
N PHE A 181 11.45 -0.03 7.19
CA PHE A 181 10.89 0.08 8.53
C PHE A 181 9.68 1.00 8.49
N ALA A 182 8.58 0.55 9.07
CA ALA A 182 7.40 1.38 9.22
C ALA A 182 6.81 1.20 10.62
N ILE A 183 6.36 2.30 11.20
CA ILE A 183 5.61 2.33 12.44
C ILE A 183 4.35 3.17 12.25
N THR A 184 3.21 2.65 12.66
CA THR A 184 1.95 3.37 12.71
C THR A 184 1.41 3.30 14.13
N TYR A 185 1.12 4.46 14.69
CA TYR A 185 0.49 4.61 15.99
C TYR A 185 -0.80 5.42 15.85
N GLY A 186 -1.87 4.98 16.48
CA GLY A 186 -3.13 5.69 16.49
C GLY A 186 -3.92 5.43 17.75
N ASP A 187 -4.68 6.43 18.18
CA ASP A 187 -5.59 6.31 19.31
C ASP A 187 -6.81 7.19 19.14
N LYS A 188 -7.95 6.67 19.57
CA LYS A 188 -9.21 7.38 19.64
C LYS A 188 -9.39 7.93 21.05
N LEU A 189 -9.17 9.23 21.24
CA LEU A 189 -9.27 9.89 22.54
C LEU A 189 -10.71 10.22 22.92
N SER A 190 -11.58 10.46 21.92
CA SER A 190 -13.03 10.71 22.11
C SER A 190 -13.77 10.37 20.81
N ASP A 191 -15.11 10.45 20.81
CA ASP A 191 -15.92 10.20 19.60
C ASP A 191 -15.66 11.21 18.47
N THR A 192 -15.12 12.37 18.80
CA THR A 192 -14.85 13.46 17.85
C THR A 192 -13.39 13.76 17.66
N PHE A 193 -12.52 13.17 18.47
CA PHE A 193 -11.09 13.46 18.43
C PHE A 193 -10.23 12.22 18.60
N GLY A 194 -9.25 12.06 17.76
CA GLY A 194 -8.24 11.04 17.81
C GLY A 194 -7.08 11.42 16.91
N HIS A 195 -6.05 10.59 16.88
CA HIS A 195 -4.89 10.81 16.02
C HIS A 195 -4.36 9.49 15.44
N VAL A 196 -3.80 9.57 14.24
CA VAL A 196 -3.01 8.50 13.63
C VAL A 196 -1.73 9.13 13.11
N LEU A 197 -0.61 8.55 13.50
CA LEU A 197 0.73 8.96 13.09
C LEU A 197 1.43 7.80 12.43
N GLY A 198 2.10 8.04 11.32
CA GLY A 198 2.90 7.04 10.63
C GLY A 198 4.28 7.57 10.30
N PHE A 199 5.26 6.70 10.43
CA PHE A 199 6.61 6.93 9.96
C PHE A 199 7.06 5.73 9.14
N THR A 200 7.54 5.99 7.93
CA THR A 200 8.08 4.95 7.06
C THR A 200 9.46 5.38 6.57
N TYR A 201 10.40 4.47 6.67
CA TYR A 201 11.71 4.55 6.04
C TYR A 201 11.88 3.36 5.12
N SER A 202 12.27 3.61 3.87
CA SER A 202 12.61 2.56 2.93
C SER A 202 13.79 2.98 2.08
N SER A 203 14.67 2.02 1.80
CA SER A 203 15.74 2.16 0.82
C SER A 203 15.60 1.04 -0.19
N LYS A 204 15.66 1.36 -1.48
CA LYS A 204 15.49 0.38 -2.53
C LYS A 204 16.56 0.58 -3.60
N GLN A 205 17.30 -0.47 -3.89
CA GLN A 205 18.21 -0.50 -5.01
C GLN A 205 17.44 -0.96 -6.25
N ILE A 206 17.38 -0.09 -7.24
CA ILE A 206 16.73 -0.38 -8.52
C ILE A 206 17.82 -0.58 -9.56
N VAL A 207 17.72 -1.66 -10.30
CA VAL A 207 18.54 -1.91 -11.48
C VAL A 207 17.62 -2.09 -12.66
N SER A 208 17.72 -1.21 -13.64
CA SER A 208 17.00 -1.35 -14.90
C SER A 208 17.99 -1.41 -16.06
N TYR A 209 17.75 -2.32 -16.98
CA TYR A 209 18.42 -2.32 -18.27
C TYR A 209 17.57 -1.48 -19.22
N ASN A 210 17.94 -0.22 -19.33
CA ASN A 210 17.18 0.76 -20.07
C ASN A 210 17.98 1.22 -21.30
N ASN A 211 17.31 1.40 -22.42
CA ASN A 211 17.88 1.96 -23.63
C ASN A 211 17.03 3.15 -24.05
N GLU A 212 17.38 4.30 -23.53
CA GLU A 212 16.67 5.56 -23.80
C GLU A 212 17.35 6.28 -24.95
N THR A 213 16.59 6.60 -26.00
CA THR A 213 17.04 7.53 -27.03
C THR A 213 16.80 8.94 -26.51
N GLY A 214 17.87 9.74 -26.39
CA GLY A 214 17.77 11.15 -26.04
C GLY A 214 16.92 11.95 -27.03
N PHE A 215 16.64 13.19 -26.71
CA PHE A 215 15.83 14.09 -27.51
C PHE A 215 16.36 14.22 -28.94
N GLY A 216 15.69 13.55 -29.86
CA GLY A 216 15.90 13.66 -31.31
C GLY A 216 16.68 12.50 -31.91
N TRP A 217 16.17 12.05 -33.03
CA TRP A 217 16.93 11.25 -33.98
C TRP A 217 17.79 12.24 -34.80
N GLU A 218 19.09 12.27 -34.58
CA GLU A 218 20.02 12.90 -35.50
C GLU A 218 20.39 11.96 -36.66
#